data_cca2c59a651a69cfc8be4162993e9e2e
#
_entry.id   cca2c59a651a69cfc8be4162993e9e2e
#
_cell.length_a   1.000
_cell.length_b   1.000
_cell.length_c   1.000
_cell.angle_alpha   90.00
_cell.angle_beta   90.00
_cell.angle_gamma   90.00
#
_symmetry.space_group_name_H-M   'P 1'
#
loop_
_entity.id
_entity.type
_entity.pdbx_description
1 polymer ?
#
loop_
_entity_poly.entity_id
_entity_poly.type
_entity_poly.pdbx_seq_one_letter_code
_entity_poly.pdbx_strand_id
1 'polypeptide(L)'
;LLVKAGGVPSNRAVNGVTRPGILHPLAGLPLRELKAPVIEAWAAREGKTRPAAARLAWRCLKAFLTWCAEQPEYAPILPSVNPTKTTKTRDALGKAGVKQDALLREQLPAWFGAVRQLQNPVIAGYLQILLLTGARAGEVLALRWDDVNTKWRGLTIRDKVEGVRVIPLTPYVSQLIHGLPRRNEWVFSSPVSAGGTLVIPRNPHHDACAVAGIEGLTVHGLRRSFKSLTEWLEIPAGVVAQIMGHKPSATAEKHYTVRPLDLLRLHHEKIEAWILEQAGVQFVADVEPGKLRVVNRQDGGV
;
A
#
# COMPACT_ATOMS: atom_id res chain seq x y z
N LEU A 1 5.55 21.11 -5.77
CA LEU A 1 6.51 20.54 -4.80
C LEU A 1 7.93 20.44 -5.39
N LEU A 2 8.12 19.95 -6.62
CA LEU A 2 9.46 19.73 -7.20
C LEU A 2 10.23 21.01 -7.52
N VAL A 3 9.54 22.12 -7.79
CA VAL A 3 10.12 23.41 -8.22
C VAL A 3 9.99 24.55 -7.18
N LYS A 4 9.43 24.29 -5.99
CA LYS A 4 9.28 25.32 -4.94
C LYS A 4 10.61 25.87 -4.49
N ALA A 5 10.69 27.18 -4.25
CA ALA A 5 11.91 27.85 -3.79
C ALA A 5 12.41 27.36 -2.40
N GLY A 6 11.51 26.96 -1.50
CA GLY A 6 11.86 26.66 -0.11
C GLY A 6 11.92 27.93 0.74
N GLY A 7 12.54 27.82 1.92
CA GLY A 7 12.65 28.97 2.83
C GLY A 7 11.41 29.33 3.63
N VAL A 8 10.30 28.60 3.43
CA VAL A 8 9.03 28.82 4.15
C VAL A 8 9.01 27.96 5.41
N PRO A 9 8.46 28.43 6.56
CA PRO A 9 8.31 27.64 7.77
C PRO A 9 7.65 26.27 7.46
N SER A 10 8.17 25.23 8.08
CA SER A 10 7.69 23.86 7.87
C SER A 10 6.69 23.48 8.95
N ASN A 11 5.48 23.08 8.57
CA ASN A 11 4.49 22.52 9.50
C ASN A 11 4.88 21.13 10.05
N ARG A 12 6.04 20.59 9.66
CA ARG A 12 6.50 19.25 10.06
C ARG A 12 7.59 19.25 11.13
N ALA A 13 8.15 20.40 11.45
CA ALA A 13 9.16 20.54 12.47
C ALA A 13 9.04 21.91 13.15
N VAL A 14 9.12 21.93 14.46
CA VAL A 14 9.22 23.18 15.25
C VAL A 14 10.50 23.89 14.81
N ASN A 15 10.39 25.15 14.37
CA ASN A 15 11.49 25.94 13.83
C ASN A 15 12.14 25.40 12.52
N GLY A 16 11.50 24.45 11.85
CA GLY A 16 12.00 23.92 10.58
C GLY A 16 11.65 24.81 9.38
N VAL A 17 12.57 24.89 8.42
CA VAL A 17 12.36 25.58 7.14
C VAL A 17 12.28 24.57 6.00
N THR A 18 11.36 24.80 5.07
CA THR A 18 11.22 23.91 3.91
C THR A 18 12.45 24.02 3.01
N ARG A 19 12.99 22.87 2.60
CA ARG A 19 14.08 22.81 1.63
C ARG A 19 13.57 23.15 0.21
N PRO A 20 14.42 23.72 -0.65
CA PRO A 20 14.06 23.92 -2.06
C PRO A 20 13.66 22.60 -2.73
N GLY A 21 12.70 22.69 -3.64
CA GLY A 21 12.30 21.58 -4.50
C GLY A 21 13.49 21.08 -5.32
N ILE A 22 13.51 19.81 -5.60
CA ILE A 22 14.67 19.16 -6.23
C ILE A 22 14.96 19.66 -7.65
N LEU A 23 13.93 20.14 -8.38
CA LEU A 23 14.06 20.77 -9.71
C LEU A 23 14.17 22.31 -9.60
N HIS A 24 14.12 22.88 -8.40
CA HIS A 24 14.23 24.33 -8.25
C HIS A 24 15.46 24.93 -8.94
N PRO A 25 16.66 24.31 -8.88
CA PRO A 25 17.83 24.83 -9.56
C PRO A 25 17.71 24.90 -11.10
N LEU A 26 16.78 24.12 -11.67
CA LEU A 26 16.53 24.09 -13.12
C LEU A 26 15.32 24.93 -13.52
N ALA A 27 14.46 25.29 -12.57
CA ALA A 27 13.14 25.92 -12.85
C ALA A 27 13.26 27.34 -13.43
N GLY A 28 14.35 28.06 -13.15
CA GLY A 28 14.61 29.39 -13.68
C GLY A 28 15.34 29.40 -15.01
N LEU A 29 15.76 28.27 -15.54
CA LEU A 29 16.50 28.19 -16.78
C LEU A 29 15.56 28.18 -17.99
N PRO A 30 15.84 28.95 -19.06
CA PRO A 30 15.15 28.81 -20.33
C PRO A 30 15.26 27.39 -20.89
N LEU A 31 14.22 26.91 -21.60
CA LEU A 31 14.21 25.53 -22.15
C LEU A 31 15.41 25.22 -23.03
N ARG A 32 15.89 26.19 -23.83
CA ARG A 32 17.08 26.05 -24.67
C ARG A 32 18.37 25.79 -23.90
N GLU A 33 18.40 26.14 -22.60
CA GLU A 33 19.56 25.96 -21.72
C GLU A 33 19.53 24.64 -20.93
N LEU A 34 18.43 23.93 -20.98
CA LEU A 34 18.33 22.59 -20.37
C LEU A 34 19.08 21.55 -21.21
N LYS A 35 20.38 21.75 -21.39
CA LYS A 35 21.28 20.88 -22.14
C LYS A 35 21.76 19.70 -21.28
N ALA A 36 22.27 18.65 -21.94
CA ALA A 36 22.75 17.46 -21.26
C ALA A 36 23.77 17.73 -20.13
N PRO A 37 24.81 18.59 -20.29
CA PRO A 37 25.75 18.88 -19.20
C PRO A 37 25.09 19.48 -17.94
N VAL A 38 24.08 20.34 -18.12
CA VAL A 38 23.35 20.98 -17.01
C VAL A 38 22.56 19.93 -16.21
N ILE A 39 21.89 19.01 -16.92
CA ILE A 39 21.11 17.94 -16.30
C ILE A 39 22.02 16.89 -15.64
N GLU A 40 23.15 16.56 -16.26
CA GLU A 40 24.16 15.65 -15.70
C GLU A 40 24.75 16.20 -14.40
N ALA A 41 25.11 17.49 -14.35
CA ALA A 41 25.61 18.15 -13.15
C ALA A 41 24.54 18.17 -12.03
N TRP A 42 23.29 18.47 -12.40
CA TRP A 42 22.16 18.38 -11.46
C TRP A 42 21.97 16.95 -10.93
N ALA A 43 21.97 15.95 -11.81
CA ALA A 43 21.80 14.55 -11.42
C ALA A 43 22.95 14.05 -10.52
N ALA A 44 24.18 14.43 -10.80
CA ALA A 44 25.34 14.07 -9.98
C ALA A 44 25.24 14.64 -8.55
N ARG A 45 24.79 15.90 -8.42
CA ARG A 45 24.59 16.53 -7.11
C ARG A 45 23.42 15.93 -6.35
N GLU A 46 22.24 15.86 -6.96
CA GLU A 46 21.02 15.43 -6.32
C GLU A 46 20.96 13.93 -6.10
N GLY A 47 21.60 13.15 -6.97
CA GLY A 47 21.73 11.70 -6.84
C GLY A 47 22.50 11.28 -5.58
N LYS A 48 23.48 12.06 -5.14
CA LYS A 48 24.23 11.83 -3.89
C LYS A 48 23.42 12.18 -2.64
N THR A 49 22.67 13.28 -2.68
CA THR A 49 22.02 13.84 -1.48
C THR A 49 20.58 13.37 -1.30
N ARG A 50 19.82 13.22 -2.38
CA ARG A 50 18.39 12.90 -2.37
C ARG A 50 18.03 11.88 -3.48
N PRO A 51 18.63 10.68 -3.50
CA PRO A 51 18.58 9.79 -4.67
C PRO A 51 17.15 9.38 -5.08
N ALA A 52 16.27 9.11 -4.13
CA ALA A 52 14.88 8.74 -4.44
C ALA A 52 14.09 9.89 -5.05
N ALA A 53 14.24 11.10 -4.49
CA ALA A 53 13.58 12.30 -5.01
C ALA A 53 14.18 12.72 -6.36
N ALA A 54 15.50 12.57 -6.54
CA ALA A 54 16.17 12.85 -7.80
C ALA A 54 15.69 11.94 -8.94
N ARG A 55 15.53 10.64 -8.69
CA ARG A 55 14.95 9.71 -9.66
C ARG A 55 13.50 10.04 -10.03
N LEU A 56 12.69 10.47 -9.06
CA LEU A 56 11.32 10.91 -9.35
C LEU A 56 11.33 12.18 -10.20
N ALA A 57 12.10 13.18 -9.79
CA ALA A 57 12.22 14.45 -10.49
C ALA A 57 12.75 14.28 -11.92
N TRP A 58 13.73 13.41 -12.12
CA TRP A 58 14.23 13.04 -13.44
C TRP A 58 13.14 12.44 -14.34
N ARG A 59 12.31 11.53 -13.80
CA ARG A 59 11.19 10.98 -14.57
C ARG A 59 10.19 12.05 -14.99
N CYS A 60 9.85 12.96 -14.07
CA CYS A 60 8.95 14.08 -14.36
C CYS A 60 9.57 15.04 -15.39
N LEU A 61 10.85 15.38 -15.24
CA LEU A 61 11.56 16.26 -16.19
C LEU A 61 11.67 15.62 -17.58
N LYS A 62 11.96 14.30 -17.64
CA LYS A 62 11.99 13.54 -18.89
C LYS A 62 10.65 13.56 -19.60
N ALA A 63 9.55 13.31 -18.87
CA ALA A 63 8.19 13.34 -19.41
C ALA A 63 7.83 14.77 -19.89
N PHE A 64 8.16 15.80 -19.12
CA PHE A 64 7.93 17.20 -19.46
C PHE A 64 8.66 17.59 -20.75
N LEU A 65 9.96 17.29 -20.89
CA LEU A 65 10.72 17.60 -22.10
C LEU A 65 10.27 16.77 -23.32
N THR A 66 9.77 15.55 -23.09
CA THR A 66 9.16 14.75 -24.17
C THR A 66 7.87 15.41 -24.65
N TRP A 67 7.01 15.83 -23.73
CA TRP A 67 5.79 16.56 -24.05
C TRP A 67 6.09 17.88 -24.78
N CYS A 68 7.06 18.68 -24.32
CA CYS A 68 7.46 19.92 -24.99
C CYS A 68 7.93 19.67 -26.44
N ALA A 69 8.62 18.55 -26.70
CA ALA A 69 9.07 18.21 -28.05
C ALA A 69 7.93 17.87 -29.01
N GLU A 70 6.76 17.52 -28.49
CA GLU A 70 5.53 17.25 -29.27
C GLU A 70 4.70 18.51 -29.51
N GLN A 71 5.04 19.65 -28.85
CA GLN A 71 4.33 20.91 -29.03
C GLN A 71 5.00 21.80 -30.08
N PRO A 72 4.27 22.32 -31.09
CA PRO A 72 4.84 23.17 -32.14
C PRO A 72 5.55 24.40 -31.60
N GLU A 73 5.09 24.96 -30.49
CA GLU A 73 5.66 26.16 -29.86
C GLU A 73 7.03 25.91 -29.21
N TYR A 74 7.24 24.72 -28.65
CA TYR A 74 8.44 24.40 -27.86
C TYR A 74 9.43 23.53 -28.60
N ALA A 75 9.00 22.75 -29.58
CA ALA A 75 9.87 21.84 -30.31
C ALA A 75 11.10 22.54 -30.96
N PRO A 76 10.96 23.74 -31.58
CA PRO A 76 12.10 24.40 -32.22
C PRO A 76 13.19 24.91 -31.27
N ILE A 77 12.83 25.09 -29.97
CA ILE A 77 13.77 25.63 -28.95
C ILE A 77 14.44 24.53 -28.11
N LEU A 78 14.03 23.29 -28.30
CA LEU A 78 14.59 22.15 -27.60
C LEU A 78 15.76 21.52 -28.38
N PRO A 79 16.72 20.90 -27.69
CA PRO A 79 17.68 20.01 -28.34
C PRO A 79 16.98 18.88 -29.09
N SER A 80 17.51 18.50 -30.27
CA SER A 80 16.97 17.40 -31.09
C SER A 80 16.85 16.05 -30.35
N VAL A 81 17.69 15.82 -29.36
CA VAL A 81 17.68 14.66 -28.48
C VAL A 81 17.35 15.10 -27.06
N ASN A 82 16.37 14.44 -26.44
CA ASN A 82 15.98 14.74 -25.05
C ASN A 82 17.20 14.65 -24.11
N PRO A 83 17.65 15.76 -23.52
CA PRO A 83 18.91 15.84 -22.77
C PRO A 83 18.91 15.07 -21.44
N THR A 84 17.75 14.56 -21.00
CA THR A 84 17.65 13.71 -19.80
C THR A 84 18.01 12.25 -20.06
N LYS A 85 18.19 11.84 -21.33
CA LYS A 85 18.37 10.42 -21.70
C LYS A 85 19.83 9.98 -21.69
N THR A 86 20.79 10.79 -21.24
CA THR A 86 22.20 10.43 -21.25
C THR A 86 22.52 9.29 -20.26
N THR A 87 23.53 8.49 -20.59
CA THR A 87 24.02 7.42 -19.71
C THR A 87 24.55 7.98 -18.41
N LYS A 88 25.31 9.10 -18.45
CA LYS A 88 25.82 9.78 -17.26
C LYS A 88 24.72 10.18 -16.28
N THR A 89 23.59 10.72 -16.78
CA THR A 89 22.43 11.06 -15.93
C THR A 89 21.86 9.80 -15.24
N ARG A 90 21.72 8.70 -15.98
CA ARG A 90 21.20 7.44 -15.42
C ARG A 90 22.14 6.86 -14.37
N ASP A 91 23.43 6.87 -14.63
CA ASP A 91 24.45 6.32 -13.73
C ASP A 91 24.55 7.16 -12.44
N ALA A 92 24.53 8.49 -12.56
CA ALA A 92 24.52 9.41 -11.41
C ALA A 92 23.29 9.23 -10.50
N LEU A 93 22.14 8.92 -11.07
CA LEU A 93 20.91 8.69 -10.30
C LEU A 93 20.80 7.26 -9.75
N GLY A 94 21.50 6.32 -10.36
CA GLY A 94 21.52 4.91 -9.99
C GLY A 94 20.13 4.24 -10.03
N LYS A 95 20.10 2.97 -9.65
CA LYS A 95 18.86 2.19 -9.53
C LYS A 95 18.24 2.35 -8.14
N ALA A 96 16.91 2.22 -8.06
CA ALA A 96 16.25 2.12 -6.77
C ALA A 96 16.59 0.78 -6.11
N GLY A 97 16.97 0.81 -4.84
CA GLY A 97 17.12 -0.42 -4.06
C GLY A 97 15.78 -1.13 -3.90
N VAL A 98 15.82 -2.46 -3.92
CA VAL A 98 14.66 -3.30 -3.59
C VAL A 98 14.57 -3.36 -2.06
N LYS A 99 13.43 -2.99 -1.51
CA LYS A 99 13.16 -3.17 -0.08
C LYS A 99 12.73 -4.59 0.18
N GLN A 100 13.33 -5.19 1.19
CA GLN A 100 13.03 -6.56 1.63
C GLN A 100 12.43 -6.58 3.05
N ASP A 101 11.87 -5.46 3.51
CA ASP A 101 11.22 -5.34 4.81
C ASP A 101 9.90 -6.13 4.81
N ALA A 102 9.97 -7.38 5.21
CA ALA A 102 8.85 -8.27 5.45
C ALA A 102 9.05 -8.99 6.80
N LEU A 103 7.93 -9.26 7.48
CA LEU A 103 7.95 -10.07 8.70
C LEU A 103 8.38 -11.50 8.37
N LEU A 104 9.28 -12.01 9.17
CA LEU A 104 9.57 -13.43 9.24
C LEU A 104 8.50 -14.15 10.08
N ARG A 105 8.32 -15.44 9.86
CA ARG A 105 7.38 -16.26 10.63
C ARG A 105 7.62 -16.14 12.13
N GLU A 106 8.88 -16.20 12.53
CA GLU A 106 9.34 -16.17 13.93
C GLU A 106 9.08 -14.82 14.61
N GLN A 107 8.85 -13.75 13.83
CA GLN A 107 8.55 -12.41 14.34
C GLN A 107 7.06 -12.16 14.57
N LEU A 108 6.18 -13.02 14.05
CA LEU A 108 4.73 -12.86 14.15
C LEU A 108 4.24 -12.74 15.60
N PRO A 109 4.66 -13.60 16.57
CA PRO A 109 4.19 -13.49 17.95
C PRO A 109 4.54 -12.14 18.58
N ALA A 110 5.77 -11.67 18.43
CA ALA A 110 6.23 -10.41 18.97
C ALA A 110 5.50 -9.22 18.32
N TRP A 111 5.34 -9.24 17.00
CA TRP A 111 4.65 -8.18 16.26
C TRP A 111 3.16 -8.09 16.65
N PHE A 112 2.43 -9.21 16.67
CA PHE A 112 1.02 -9.22 17.09
C PHE A 112 0.87 -8.79 18.55
N GLY A 113 1.75 -9.25 19.44
CA GLY A 113 1.78 -8.85 20.83
C GLY A 113 1.89 -7.34 21.00
N ALA A 114 2.86 -6.71 20.33
CA ALA A 114 3.06 -5.26 20.38
C ALA A 114 1.91 -4.47 19.73
N VAL A 115 1.44 -4.89 18.55
CA VAL A 115 0.36 -4.18 17.84
C VAL A 115 -0.96 -4.25 18.61
N ARG A 116 -1.30 -5.37 19.23
CA ARG A 116 -2.54 -5.54 20.03
C ARG A 116 -2.52 -4.73 21.32
N GLN A 117 -1.35 -4.33 21.82
CA GLN A 117 -1.19 -3.46 22.99
C GLN A 117 -1.29 -1.96 22.68
N LEU A 118 -1.39 -1.58 21.40
CA LEU A 118 -1.59 -0.19 21.03
C LEU A 118 -2.87 0.37 21.67
N GLN A 119 -2.76 1.54 22.33
CA GLN A 119 -3.89 2.17 23.02
C GLN A 119 -5.07 2.49 22.08
N ASN A 120 -4.79 2.78 20.81
CA ASN A 120 -5.83 3.09 19.84
C ASN A 120 -6.25 1.81 19.09
N PRO A 121 -7.45 1.25 19.38
CA PRO A 121 -7.91 0.01 18.76
C PRO A 121 -8.12 0.14 17.25
N VAL A 122 -8.39 1.35 16.73
CA VAL A 122 -8.52 1.59 15.28
C VAL A 122 -7.19 1.41 14.58
N ILE A 123 -6.09 1.86 15.20
CA ILE A 123 -4.73 1.67 14.66
C ILE A 123 -4.34 0.19 14.76
N ALA A 124 -4.59 -0.45 15.89
CA ALA A 124 -4.30 -1.86 16.09
C ALA A 124 -5.03 -2.75 15.07
N GLY A 125 -6.33 -2.53 14.88
CA GLY A 125 -7.13 -3.23 13.88
C GLY A 125 -6.64 -2.97 12.45
N TYR A 126 -6.36 -1.72 12.11
CA TYR A 126 -5.86 -1.33 10.79
C TYR A 126 -4.56 -2.07 10.41
N LEU A 127 -3.59 -2.12 11.32
CA LEU A 127 -2.30 -2.78 11.07
C LEU A 127 -2.45 -4.30 10.89
N GLN A 128 -3.27 -4.94 11.72
CA GLN A 128 -3.56 -6.37 11.62
C GLN A 128 -4.28 -6.68 10.29
N ILE A 129 -5.28 -5.89 9.90
CA ILE A 129 -6.02 -6.08 8.65
C ILE A 129 -5.11 -5.88 7.43
N LEU A 130 -4.18 -4.93 7.47
CA LEU A 130 -3.17 -4.78 6.42
C LEU A 130 -2.33 -6.03 6.24
N LEU A 131 -1.86 -6.62 7.34
CA LEU A 131 -1.08 -7.87 7.28
C LEU A 131 -1.93 -9.02 6.76
N LEU A 132 -3.16 -9.16 7.23
CA LEU A 132 -4.01 -10.32 6.92
C LEU A 132 -4.68 -10.26 5.54
N THR A 133 -4.77 -9.09 4.91
CA THR A 133 -5.35 -8.93 3.57
C THR A 133 -4.32 -8.70 2.49
N GLY A 134 -3.12 -8.27 2.85
CA GLY A 134 -2.12 -7.83 1.88
C GLY A 134 -2.56 -6.65 1.01
N ALA A 135 -3.65 -5.96 1.33
CA ALA A 135 -4.14 -4.80 0.59
C ALA A 135 -3.17 -3.60 0.70
N ARG A 136 -3.30 -2.60 -0.19
CA ARG A 136 -2.51 -1.38 -0.08
C ARG A 136 -2.98 -0.54 1.12
N ALA A 137 -2.05 0.13 1.80
CA ALA A 137 -2.34 0.94 2.98
C ALA A 137 -3.49 1.95 2.75
N GLY A 138 -3.49 2.64 1.60
CA GLY A 138 -4.53 3.58 1.25
C GLY A 138 -5.88 2.93 0.91
N GLU A 139 -5.88 1.71 0.41
CA GLU A 139 -7.11 0.94 0.12
C GLU A 139 -7.82 0.58 1.42
N VAL A 140 -7.09 0.10 2.42
CA VAL A 140 -7.66 -0.24 3.73
C VAL A 140 -8.15 1.02 4.46
N LEU A 141 -7.41 2.13 4.40
CA LEU A 141 -7.88 3.40 4.99
C LEU A 141 -9.18 3.91 4.36
N ALA A 142 -9.39 3.63 3.08
CA ALA A 142 -10.56 4.08 2.34
C ALA A 142 -11.78 3.15 2.49
N LEU A 143 -11.72 2.13 3.36
CA LEU A 143 -12.84 1.25 3.63
C LEU A 143 -13.98 2.00 4.34
N ARG A 144 -15.19 1.83 3.81
CA ARG A 144 -16.43 2.29 4.39
C ARG A 144 -17.20 1.11 5.00
N TRP A 145 -18.11 1.39 5.90
CA TRP A 145 -18.97 0.36 6.46
C TRP A 145 -19.79 -0.35 5.39
N ASP A 146 -20.21 0.35 4.34
CA ASP A 146 -20.94 -0.21 3.19
C ASP A 146 -20.11 -1.16 2.33
N ASP A 147 -18.77 -1.13 2.47
CA ASP A 147 -17.86 -2.07 1.80
C ASP A 147 -17.75 -3.42 2.52
N VAL A 148 -18.30 -3.53 3.74
CA VAL A 148 -18.25 -4.72 4.58
C VAL A 148 -19.53 -5.52 4.41
N ASN A 149 -19.52 -6.54 3.58
CA ASN A 149 -20.67 -7.39 3.34
C ASN A 149 -20.58 -8.68 4.17
N THR A 150 -21.26 -8.68 5.32
CA THR A 150 -21.27 -9.83 6.24
C THR A 150 -22.09 -11.00 5.70
N LYS A 151 -23.19 -10.74 4.96
CA LYS A 151 -24.04 -11.76 4.38
C LYS A 151 -23.31 -12.64 3.36
N TRP A 152 -22.55 -12.01 2.48
CA TRP A 152 -21.78 -12.70 1.44
C TRP A 152 -20.31 -12.91 1.82
N ARG A 153 -19.94 -12.50 3.04
CA ARG A 153 -18.58 -12.59 3.59
C ARG A 153 -17.54 -12.03 2.61
N GLY A 154 -17.82 -10.83 2.12
CA GLY A 154 -17.00 -10.13 1.14
C GLY A 154 -16.59 -8.75 1.63
N LEU A 155 -15.39 -8.32 1.29
CA LEU A 155 -14.84 -7.00 1.55
C LEU A 155 -14.55 -6.30 0.22
N THR A 156 -15.24 -5.19 -0.03
CA THR A 156 -15.06 -4.41 -1.26
C THR A 156 -13.87 -3.48 -1.11
N ILE A 157 -12.86 -3.68 -1.93
CA ILE A 157 -11.64 -2.85 -1.96
C ILE A 157 -11.69 -1.96 -3.19
N ARG A 158 -11.59 -0.63 -2.97
CA ARG A 158 -11.57 0.38 -4.04
C ARG A 158 -10.14 0.83 -4.33
N ASP A 159 -9.72 0.67 -5.58
CA ASP A 159 -8.42 1.17 -6.08
C ASP A 159 -8.66 2.38 -7.00
N LYS A 160 -7.84 3.41 -6.86
CA LYS A 160 -7.94 4.63 -7.69
C LYS A 160 -7.62 4.40 -9.17
N VAL A 161 -6.86 3.37 -9.47
CA VAL A 161 -6.34 3.07 -10.81
C VAL A 161 -7.01 1.85 -11.43
N GLU A 162 -7.33 0.84 -10.60
CA GLU A 162 -7.76 -0.49 -11.05
C GLU A 162 -9.26 -0.73 -10.84
N GLY A 163 -9.97 0.23 -10.22
CA GLY A 163 -11.41 0.13 -9.99
C GLY A 163 -11.75 -0.57 -8.66
N VAL A 164 -12.68 -1.51 -8.71
CA VAL A 164 -13.22 -2.19 -7.53
C VAL A 164 -12.93 -3.68 -7.61
N ARG A 165 -12.50 -4.29 -6.50
CA ARG A 165 -12.42 -5.73 -6.32
C ARG A 165 -13.09 -6.16 -5.03
N VAL A 166 -13.62 -7.37 -5.01
CA VAL A 166 -14.12 -7.99 -3.78
C VAL A 166 -13.14 -9.09 -3.37
N ILE A 167 -12.71 -9.04 -2.11
CA ILE A 167 -11.91 -10.08 -1.48
C ILE A 167 -12.72 -10.75 -0.36
N PRO A 168 -12.38 -11.96 0.06
CA PRO A 168 -13.04 -12.60 1.19
C PRO A 168 -12.92 -11.77 2.48
N LEU A 169 -14.02 -11.60 3.19
CA LEU A 169 -14.03 -11.13 4.56
C LEU A 169 -13.80 -12.35 5.45
N THR A 170 -12.55 -12.53 5.88
CA THR A 170 -12.13 -13.66 6.71
C THR A 170 -12.63 -13.52 8.15
N PRO A 171 -12.78 -14.60 8.93
CA PRO A 171 -13.43 -14.57 10.25
C PRO A 171 -12.77 -13.60 11.24
N TYR A 172 -11.44 -13.63 11.38
CA TYR A 172 -10.75 -12.74 12.31
C TYR A 172 -10.77 -11.28 11.85
N VAL A 173 -10.58 -11.02 10.56
CA VAL A 173 -10.75 -9.66 9.98
C VAL A 173 -12.16 -9.15 10.23
N SER A 174 -13.18 -10.00 10.08
CA SER A 174 -14.57 -9.65 10.37
C SER A 174 -14.75 -9.25 11.85
N GLN A 175 -14.21 -10.05 12.78
CA GLN A 175 -14.26 -9.73 14.21
C GLN A 175 -13.56 -8.41 14.52
N LEU A 176 -12.36 -8.17 13.97
CA LEU A 176 -11.65 -6.92 14.16
C LEU A 176 -12.48 -5.72 13.70
N ILE A 177 -13.07 -5.79 12.51
CA ILE A 177 -13.89 -4.71 11.96
C ILE A 177 -15.12 -4.45 12.85
N HIS A 178 -15.83 -5.49 13.27
CA HIS A 178 -17.03 -5.33 14.11
C HIS A 178 -16.70 -4.77 15.50
N GLY A 179 -15.51 -5.00 16.02
CA GLY A 179 -15.03 -4.43 17.27
C GLY A 179 -14.64 -2.95 17.20
N LEU A 180 -14.60 -2.35 16.00
CA LEU A 180 -14.23 -0.94 15.84
C LEU A 180 -15.41 0.01 16.10
N PRO A 181 -15.14 1.21 16.65
CA PRO A 181 -16.17 2.19 16.91
C PRO A 181 -16.70 2.81 15.61
N ARG A 182 -18.02 2.76 15.40
CA ARG A 182 -18.71 3.40 14.27
C ARG A 182 -18.94 4.89 14.57
N ARG A 183 -17.98 5.74 14.22
CA ARG A 183 -18.07 7.20 14.44
C ARG A 183 -18.61 7.95 13.22
N ASN A 184 -18.36 7.45 12.04
CA ASN A 184 -18.74 8.02 10.75
C ASN A 184 -18.80 6.93 9.68
N GLU A 185 -18.78 7.28 8.41
CA GLU A 185 -18.84 6.35 7.27
C GLU A 185 -17.60 5.45 7.12
N TRP A 186 -16.44 5.84 7.71
CA TRP A 186 -15.18 5.12 7.58
C TRP A 186 -15.02 4.05 8.65
N VAL A 187 -14.60 2.86 8.24
CA VAL A 187 -14.23 1.77 9.15
C VAL A 187 -13.09 2.21 10.07
N PHE A 188 -12.07 2.83 9.48
CA PHE A 188 -10.92 3.35 10.23
C PHE A 188 -11.08 4.85 10.49
N SER A 189 -12.04 5.19 11.32
CA SER A 189 -12.36 6.57 11.68
C SER A 189 -11.33 7.18 12.63
N SER A 190 -11.12 8.51 12.51
CA SER A 190 -10.25 9.30 13.40
C SER A 190 -10.95 10.60 13.79
N PRO A 191 -11.11 10.88 15.09
CA PRO A 191 -11.75 12.11 15.56
C PRO A 191 -10.86 13.36 15.38
N VAL A 192 -9.56 13.17 15.21
CA VAL A 192 -8.57 14.27 15.07
C VAL A 192 -8.20 14.58 13.63
N SER A 193 -8.64 13.78 12.69
CA SER A 193 -8.37 14.00 11.27
C SER A 193 -9.47 14.83 10.63
N ALA A 194 -9.11 15.89 9.89
CA ALA A 194 -10.08 16.74 9.19
C ALA A 194 -10.97 15.96 8.20
N GLY A 195 -10.48 14.87 7.63
CA GLY A 195 -11.24 13.97 6.74
C GLY A 195 -12.02 12.88 7.46
N GLY A 196 -12.04 12.87 8.80
CA GLY A 196 -12.74 11.86 9.61
C GLY A 196 -12.17 10.44 9.53
N THR A 197 -11.19 10.18 8.67
CA THR A 197 -10.50 8.89 8.50
C THR A 197 -9.10 8.92 9.09
N LEU A 198 -8.60 7.77 9.51
CA LEU A 198 -7.25 7.59 10.00
C LEU A 198 -6.22 7.99 8.92
N VAL A 199 -5.12 8.57 9.33
CA VAL A 199 -3.93 8.77 8.49
C VAL A 199 -2.99 7.59 8.72
N ILE A 200 -2.24 7.18 7.68
CA ILE A 200 -1.31 6.02 7.78
C ILE A 200 -0.47 6.13 9.06
N PRO A 201 -0.63 5.23 10.03
CA PRO A 201 -0.05 5.34 11.37
C PRO A 201 1.41 4.86 11.39
N ARG A 202 2.31 5.64 10.74
CA ARG A 202 3.73 5.26 10.63
C ARG A 202 4.43 5.22 11.98
N ASN A 203 4.22 6.24 12.82
CA ASN A 203 4.89 6.31 14.13
C ASN A 203 4.37 5.22 15.08
N PRO A 204 3.05 5.04 15.29
CA PRO A 204 2.57 3.93 16.12
C PRO A 204 3.03 2.55 15.65
N HIS A 205 3.13 2.34 14.32
CA HIS A 205 3.67 1.09 13.80
C HIS A 205 5.17 0.94 14.07
N HIS A 206 5.94 2.01 13.89
CA HIS A 206 7.38 2.03 14.21
C HIS A 206 7.62 1.72 15.70
N ASP A 207 6.84 2.34 16.59
CA ASP A 207 6.95 2.13 18.04
C ASP A 207 6.59 0.68 18.41
N ALA A 208 5.53 0.12 17.84
CA ALA A 208 5.19 -1.30 18.01
C ALA A 208 6.29 -2.23 17.50
N CYS A 209 6.92 -1.92 16.36
CA CYS A 209 8.05 -2.68 15.84
C CYS A 209 9.27 -2.59 16.77
N ALA A 210 9.55 -1.42 17.35
CA ALA A 210 10.64 -1.25 18.31
C ALA A 210 10.42 -2.09 19.58
N VAL A 211 9.18 -2.12 20.11
CA VAL A 211 8.80 -2.99 21.24
C VAL A 211 8.97 -4.46 20.90
N ALA A 212 8.66 -4.85 19.66
CA ALA A 212 8.80 -6.22 19.16
C ALA A 212 10.25 -6.60 18.78
N GLY A 213 11.21 -5.68 18.84
CA GLY A 213 12.59 -5.91 18.40
C GLY A 213 12.73 -6.08 16.88
N ILE A 214 11.84 -5.48 16.09
CA ILE A 214 11.79 -5.60 14.63
C ILE A 214 12.26 -4.29 13.99
N GLU A 215 13.38 -4.33 13.30
CA GLU A 215 13.96 -3.16 12.65
C GLU A 215 13.53 -3.03 11.18
N GLY A 216 13.37 -1.79 10.72
CA GLY A 216 13.20 -1.44 9.31
C GLY A 216 11.86 -1.81 8.68
N LEU A 217 10.96 -2.52 9.37
CA LEU A 217 9.65 -2.88 8.86
C LEU A 217 8.77 -1.63 8.68
N THR A 218 8.31 -1.42 7.46
CA THR A 218 7.40 -0.31 7.15
C THR A 218 5.94 -0.78 7.09
N VAL A 219 4.98 0.16 7.16
CA VAL A 219 3.55 -0.17 6.93
C VAL A 219 3.33 -0.85 5.57
N HIS A 220 4.09 -0.48 4.54
CA HIS A 220 4.06 -1.19 3.26
C HIS A 220 4.75 -2.56 3.30
N GLY A 221 5.66 -2.76 4.24
CA GLY A 221 6.28 -4.04 4.55
C GLY A 221 5.25 -5.11 4.94
N LEU A 222 4.15 -4.73 5.61
CA LEU A 222 3.07 -5.66 5.97
C LEU A 222 2.44 -6.34 4.73
N ARG A 223 2.30 -5.59 3.62
CA ARG A 223 1.84 -6.17 2.36
C ARG A 223 2.87 -7.13 1.75
N ARG A 224 4.19 -6.84 1.89
CA ARG A 224 5.25 -7.77 1.50
C ARG A 224 5.24 -9.00 2.39
N SER A 225 5.01 -8.80 3.69
CA SER A 225 4.89 -9.89 4.67
C SER A 225 3.77 -10.85 4.28
N PHE A 226 2.57 -10.34 3.98
CA PHE A 226 1.46 -11.19 3.51
C PHE A 226 1.91 -12.08 2.34
N LYS A 227 2.50 -11.47 1.28
CA LYS A 227 2.94 -12.25 0.13
C LYS A 227 3.99 -13.30 0.49
N SER A 228 5.01 -12.94 1.28
CA SER A 228 6.08 -13.86 1.66
C SER A 228 5.59 -15.00 2.56
N LEU A 229 4.66 -14.71 3.48
CA LEU A 229 4.09 -15.69 4.37
C LEU A 229 3.21 -16.73 3.64
N THR A 230 2.57 -16.35 2.52
CA THR A 230 1.77 -17.28 1.71
C THR A 230 2.60 -18.36 1.02
N GLU A 231 3.91 -18.15 0.83
CA GLU A 231 4.81 -19.14 0.25
C GLU A 231 4.95 -20.39 1.16
N TRP A 232 4.86 -20.23 2.49
CA TRP A 232 4.86 -21.35 3.45
C TRP A 232 3.67 -22.30 3.29
N LEU A 233 2.61 -21.84 2.68
CA LEU A 233 1.35 -22.58 2.51
C LEU A 233 1.18 -23.09 1.07
N GLU A 234 2.14 -22.84 0.19
CA GLU A 234 2.10 -23.20 -1.22
C GLU A 234 0.83 -22.68 -1.92
N ILE A 235 0.35 -21.49 -1.52
CA ILE A 235 -0.84 -20.90 -2.12
C ILE A 235 -0.54 -20.50 -3.56
N PRO A 236 -1.41 -20.87 -4.53
CA PRO A 236 -1.20 -20.49 -5.92
C PRO A 236 -0.99 -18.98 -6.10
N ALA A 237 0.10 -18.59 -6.77
CA ALA A 237 0.50 -17.19 -6.91
C ALA A 237 -0.61 -16.29 -7.49
N GLY A 238 -1.43 -16.82 -8.40
CA GLY A 238 -2.57 -16.11 -8.97
C GLY A 238 -3.69 -15.82 -7.95
N VAL A 239 -3.93 -16.72 -7.00
CA VAL A 239 -4.86 -16.49 -5.88
C VAL A 239 -4.37 -15.33 -5.01
N VAL A 240 -3.10 -15.39 -4.59
CA VAL A 240 -2.46 -14.33 -3.78
C VAL A 240 -2.48 -13.00 -4.52
N ALA A 241 -2.14 -13.00 -5.82
CA ALA A 241 -2.16 -11.82 -6.66
C ALA A 241 -3.56 -11.18 -6.72
N GLN A 242 -4.61 -11.98 -6.88
CA GLN A 242 -5.98 -11.49 -6.95
C GLN A 242 -6.46 -10.91 -5.61
N ILE A 243 -6.20 -11.57 -4.48
CA ILE A 243 -6.49 -11.05 -3.14
C ILE A 243 -5.80 -9.70 -2.94
N MET A 244 -4.51 -9.63 -3.25
CA MET A 244 -3.72 -8.41 -3.13
C MET A 244 -4.10 -7.31 -4.12
N GLY A 245 -4.79 -7.60 -5.23
CA GLY A 245 -5.08 -6.65 -6.32
C GLY A 245 -3.84 -6.38 -7.17
N HIS A 246 -3.14 -7.41 -7.59
CA HIS A 246 -2.14 -7.33 -8.64
C HIS A 246 -2.77 -7.69 -9.98
N LYS A 247 -2.47 -6.91 -11.01
CA LYS A 247 -2.89 -7.26 -12.37
C LYS A 247 -2.14 -8.49 -12.86
N PRO A 248 -2.85 -9.45 -13.44
CA PRO A 248 -2.20 -10.55 -14.13
C PRO A 248 -1.30 -10.03 -15.24
N SER A 249 -0.06 -10.49 -15.30
CA SER A 249 0.89 -10.13 -16.37
C SER A 249 0.81 -11.06 -17.56
N ALA A 250 0.39 -12.31 -17.37
CA ALA A 250 0.24 -13.29 -18.42
C ALA A 250 -1.15 -13.23 -19.06
N THR A 251 -1.20 -13.34 -20.38
CA THR A 251 -2.46 -13.33 -21.17
C THR A 251 -3.41 -14.44 -20.73
N ALA A 252 -2.91 -15.65 -20.52
CA ALA A 252 -3.71 -16.79 -20.07
C ALA A 252 -4.38 -16.53 -18.72
N GLU A 253 -3.64 -15.97 -17.74
CA GLU A 253 -4.17 -15.61 -16.43
C GLU A 253 -5.26 -14.55 -16.53
N LYS A 254 -5.06 -13.56 -17.40
CA LYS A 254 -6.00 -12.44 -17.59
C LYS A 254 -7.32 -12.86 -18.27
N HIS A 255 -7.27 -13.76 -19.22
CA HIS A 255 -8.41 -14.05 -20.11
C HIS A 255 -9.08 -15.39 -19.84
N TYR A 256 -8.39 -16.36 -19.24
CA TYR A 256 -8.90 -17.71 -19.08
C TYR A 256 -9.06 -18.16 -17.64
N THR A 257 -8.55 -17.39 -16.67
CA THR A 257 -8.63 -17.79 -15.27
C THR A 257 -9.67 -16.96 -14.52
N VAL A 258 -10.76 -17.59 -14.12
CA VAL A 258 -11.80 -17.01 -13.28
C VAL A 258 -11.74 -17.66 -11.89
N ARG A 259 -11.56 -16.86 -10.85
CA ARG A 259 -11.59 -17.32 -9.46
C ARG A 259 -12.77 -16.70 -8.75
N PRO A 260 -13.84 -17.45 -8.49
CA PRO A 260 -14.97 -16.95 -7.71
C PRO A 260 -14.55 -16.65 -6.25
N LEU A 261 -15.35 -15.83 -5.59
CA LEU A 261 -15.05 -15.39 -4.21
C LEU A 261 -14.89 -16.57 -3.24
N ASP A 262 -15.64 -17.65 -3.43
CA ASP A 262 -15.59 -18.83 -2.57
C ASP A 262 -14.27 -19.60 -2.70
N LEU A 263 -13.72 -19.69 -3.91
CA LEU A 263 -12.38 -20.25 -4.10
C LEU A 263 -11.30 -19.38 -3.42
N LEU A 264 -11.41 -18.06 -3.57
CA LEU A 264 -10.50 -17.14 -2.88
C LEU A 264 -10.64 -17.28 -1.35
N ARG A 265 -11.86 -17.48 -0.85
CA ARG A 265 -12.16 -17.64 0.58
C ARG A 265 -11.47 -18.86 1.16
N LEU A 266 -11.55 -20.01 0.49
CA LEU A 266 -10.88 -21.24 0.93
C LEU A 266 -9.39 -20.98 1.21
N HIS A 267 -8.72 -20.29 0.31
CA HIS A 267 -7.30 -19.99 0.46
C HIS A 267 -7.04 -18.88 1.48
N HIS A 268 -7.85 -17.82 1.48
CA HIS A 268 -7.63 -16.65 2.34
C HIS A 268 -7.85 -16.99 3.81
N GLU A 269 -8.87 -17.79 4.13
CA GLU A 269 -9.11 -18.29 5.50
C GLU A 269 -7.98 -19.22 5.96
N LYS A 270 -7.43 -20.07 5.07
CA LYS A 270 -6.24 -20.89 5.37
C LYS A 270 -5.03 -20.01 5.70
N ILE A 271 -4.83 -18.91 4.95
CA ILE A 271 -3.74 -17.96 5.20
C ILE A 271 -3.93 -17.27 6.55
N GLU A 272 -5.13 -16.75 6.83
CA GLU A 272 -5.44 -16.09 8.11
C GLU A 272 -5.22 -17.04 9.28
N ALA A 273 -5.80 -18.22 9.24
CA ALA A 273 -5.69 -19.22 10.30
C ALA A 273 -4.22 -19.56 10.59
N TRP A 274 -3.43 -19.80 9.56
CA TRP A 274 -2.01 -20.10 9.73
C TRP A 274 -1.21 -18.92 10.30
N ILE A 275 -1.45 -17.69 9.83
CA ILE A 275 -0.77 -16.52 10.38
C ILE A 275 -1.10 -16.35 11.87
N LEU A 276 -2.37 -16.51 12.26
CA LEU A 276 -2.81 -16.42 13.65
C LEU A 276 -2.20 -17.51 14.51
N GLU A 277 -2.14 -18.75 14.01
CA GLU A 277 -1.48 -19.87 14.68
C GLU A 277 0.00 -19.58 14.94
N GLN A 278 0.74 -19.14 13.89
CA GLN A 278 2.15 -18.79 14.02
C GLN A 278 2.37 -17.58 14.95
N ALA A 279 1.40 -16.68 15.04
CA ALA A 279 1.41 -15.54 15.96
C ALA A 279 1.03 -15.91 17.41
N GLY A 280 0.59 -17.13 17.67
CA GLY A 280 0.07 -17.55 18.98
C GLY A 280 -1.24 -16.83 19.37
N VAL A 281 -1.99 -16.34 18.38
CA VAL A 281 -3.27 -15.66 18.60
C VAL A 281 -4.39 -16.70 18.71
N GLN A 282 -4.92 -16.86 19.91
CA GLN A 282 -6.11 -17.71 20.12
C GLN A 282 -7.33 -17.00 19.53
N PHE A 283 -7.92 -17.63 18.53
CA PHE A 283 -9.14 -17.16 17.88
C PHE A 283 -10.03 -18.37 17.54
N VAL A 284 -11.26 -18.33 17.99
CA VAL A 284 -12.29 -19.29 17.61
C VAL A 284 -13.31 -18.50 16.81
N ALA A 285 -13.49 -18.85 15.55
CA ALA A 285 -14.52 -18.24 14.73
C ALA A 285 -15.90 -18.59 15.34
N ASP A 286 -16.72 -17.57 15.64
CA ASP A 286 -18.11 -17.80 15.97
C ASP A 286 -18.76 -18.62 14.87
N VAL A 287 -19.46 -19.69 15.28
CA VAL A 287 -20.06 -20.70 14.40
C VAL A 287 -20.84 -20.02 13.27
N GLU A 288 -20.54 -20.40 12.05
CA GLU A 288 -21.07 -19.90 10.78
C GLU A 288 -22.55 -19.48 10.86
N PRO A 289 -22.91 -18.22 10.59
CA PRO A 289 -24.28 -17.91 10.21
C PRO A 289 -24.45 -18.40 8.77
N GLY A 290 -25.15 -19.51 8.55
CA GLY A 290 -25.58 -19.89 7.21
C GLY A 290 -25.46 -21.34 6.79
N LYS A 291 -25.27 -22.30 7.68
CA LYS A 291 -25.70 -23.68 7.35
C LYS A 291 -27.21 -23.66 7.17
N LEU A 292 -27.67 -23.81 5.93
CA LEU A 292 -29.06 -24.15 5.64
C LEU A 292 -29.42 -25.37 6.50
N ARG A 293 -30.21 -25.17 7.55
CA ARG A 293 -30.89 -26.26 8.23
C ARG A 293 -31.93 -26.74 7.25
N VAL A 294 -31.77 -27.97 6.75
CA VAL A 294 -32.88 -28.70 6.13
C VAL A 294 -33.92 -28.85 7.24
N VAL A 295 -34.95 -28.05 7.17
CA VAL A 295 -36.14 -28.26 7.99
C VAL A 295 -36.87 -29.45 7.37
N ASN A 296 -36.61 -30.64 7.90
CA ASN A 296 -37.45 -31.78 7.61
C ASN A 296 -38.87 -31.45 8.12
N ARG A 297 -39.75 -31.11 7.18
CA ARG A 297 -41.17 -31.11 7.41
C ARG A 297 -41.62 -32.59 7.53
N GLN A 298 -41.41 -33.16 8.65
CA GLN A 298 -42.19 -34.29 9.15
C GLN A 298 -42.74 -33.82 10.48
N ASP A 299 -44.02 -33.55 10.47
CA ASP A 299 -45.02 -33.82 11.49
C ASP A 299 -46.18 -32.85 11.30
N GLY A 300 -47.16 -33.36 10.62
CA GLY A 300 -48.48 -32.75 10.43
C GLY A 300 -49.43 -33.83 9.94
N GLY A 301 -49.54 -34.87 10.70
CA GLY A 301 -50.61 -35.82 10.64
C GLY A 301 -51.47 -35.74 11.92
N VAL A 302 -52.64 -35.39 11.74
CA VAL A 302 -53.98 -35.75 12.22
C VAL A 302 -54.84 -34.50 12.19
#